data_da037d16246e054c38afeda151afc507
#
_entry.id   da037d16246e054c38afeda151afc507
#
_cell.length_a   1.000
_cell.length_b   1.000
_cell.length_c   1.000
_cell.angle_alpha   90.00
_cell.angle_beta   90.00
_cell.angle_gamma   90.00
#
_symmetry.space_group_name_H-M   'P 1'
#
loop_
_entity.id
_entity.type
_entity.pdbx_description
1 polymer ?
#
loop_
_entity_poly.entity_id
_entity_poly.type
_entity_poly.pdbx_seq_one_letter_code
_entity_poly.pdbx_strand_id
1 'polypeptide(L)'
;MVPDGHIEFADSILESQGIDISDLAADRNYDLTFTYNIQGQKTNAMLEVATEYSVALLVNALGVPPPNMFEFARAHGIKVGALVGTVNHALNQATAGVDVLIAAGGEAGGHCGAVSTMVLVPEGCRALKQHNLSVPVLAAGGIATGEQMAAAMTMGAEGAWCGSVWLTTFEAETTPTVKRKMIAATAGDTVRAKSRTGKPSRQLRSAWTDAWESTGAPEPLPMPLQSLVSEPALRKVDKLAEGGHGGAEALATYWVGQAVGLMNAEQSVADVMLGFKTDFIEAHGRISAFIEGVDDAASE
;
A
#
# COMPACT_ATOMS: atom_id res chain seq x y z
N MET A 1 11.99 20.56 -13.41
CA MET A 1 11.45 21.70 -12.64
C MET A 1 9.95 21.48 -12.54
N VAL A 2 9.35 21.76 -11.40
CA VAL A 2 7.87 21.70 -11.23
C VAL A 2 7.29 22.94 -11.92
N PRO A 3 6.30 22.81 -12.82
CA PRO A 3 5.64 23.96 -13.45
C PRO A 3 4.80 24.74 -12.43
N ASP A 4 4.83 26.07 -12.50
CA ASP A 4 4.10 26.96 -11.58
C ASP A 4 2.60 26.66 -11.53
N GLY A 5 1.97 26.38 -12.68
CA GLY A 5 0.54 26.06 -12.75
C GLY A 5 0.11 24.83 -11.94
N HIS A 6 0.99 23.86 -11.65
CA HIS A 6 0.68 22.74 -10.76
C HIS A 6 0.74 23.15 -9.30
N ILE A 7 1.64 24.05 -8.96
CA ILE A 7 1.73 24.64 -7.62
C ILE A 7 0.51 25.49 -7.35
N GLU A 8 0.18 26.42 -8.27
CA GLU A 8 -0.98 27.29 -8.19
C GLU A 8 -2.29 26.48 -8.08
N PHE A 9 -2.41 25.36 -8.81
CA PHE A 9 -3.57 24.50 -8.72
C PHE A 9 -3.68 23.85 -7.34
N ALA A 10 -2.60 23.30 -6.79
CA ALA A 10 -2.58 22.71 -5.45
C ALA A 10 -2.92 23.76 -4.38
N ASP A 11 -2.40 24.98 -4.52
CA ASP A 11 -2.67 26.10 -3.63
C ASP A 11 -4.15 26.50 -3.67
N SER A 12 -4.73 26.59 -4.87
CA SER A 12 -6.16 26.92 -5.05
C SER A 12 -7.08 25.90 -4.38
N ILE A 13 -6.71 24.61 -4.33
CA ILE A 13 -7.47 23.58 -3.61
C ILE A 13 -7.50 23.92 -2.11
N LEU A 14 -6.36 24.28 -1.51
CA LEU A 14 -6.28 24.62 -0.10
C LEU A 14 -7.06 25.90 0.21
N GLU A 15 -6.85 26.96 -0.60
CA GLU A 15 -7.57 28.22 -0.44
C GLU A 15 -9.08 28.06 -0.54
N SER A 16 -9.57 27.20 -1.45
CA SER A 16 -11.01 26.88 -1.59
C SER A 16 -11.61 26.29 -0.32
N GLN A 17 -10.77 25.71 0.54
CA GLN A 17 -11.14 25.15 1.84
C GLN A 17 -10.79 26.09 3.03
N GLY A 18 -10.45 27.34 2.74
CA GLY A 18 -10.12 28.35 3.75
C GLY A 18 -8.78 28.15 4.46
N ILE A 19 -7.83 27.46 3.80
CA ILE A 19 -6.50 27.21 4.35
C ILE A 19 -5.54 28.27 3.84
N ASP A 20 -4.84 28.95 4.75
CA ASP A 20 -3.74 29.88 4.41
C ASP A 20 -2.55 29.13 3.83
N ILE A 21 -1.99 29.66 2.73
CA ILE A 21 -0.88 29.04 1.98
C ILE A 21 0.45 29.79 2.11
N SER A 22 0.49 30.84 2.89
CA SER A 22 1.63 31.79 2.94
C SER A 22 2.97 31.16 3.36
N ASP A 23 2.96 30.06 4.11
CA ASP A 23 4.15 29.34 4.58
C ASP A 23 4.59 28.18 3.68
N LEU A 24 3.77 27.75 2.70
CA LEU A 24 4.06 26.56 1.86
C LEU A 24 5.29 26.72 0.95
N ALA A 25 5.64 27.95 0.58
CA ALA A 25 6.80 28.19 -0.28
C ALA A 25 8.12 27.76 0.38
N ALA A 26 8.24 27.95 1.71
CA ALA A 26 9.42 27.53 2.47
C ALA A 26 9.52 26.00 2.56
N ASP A 27 8.41 25.33 2.80
CA ASP A 27 8.33 23.86 2.88
C ASP A 27 8.68 23.19 1.55
N ARG A 28 8.24 23.73 0.43
CA ARG A 28 8.57 23.25 -0.92
C ARG A 28 10.05 23.33 -1.23
N ASN A 29 10.71 24.42 -0.84
CA ASN A 29 12.16 24.59 -1.02
C ASN A 29 12.96 23.56 -0.21
N TYR A 30 12.51 23.23 1.00
CA TYR A 30 13.12 22.20 1.82
C TYR A 30 13.01 20.80 1.16
N ASP A 31 11.84 20.45 0.64
CA ASP A 31 11.58 19.16 -0.01
C ASP A 31 12.39 18.99 -1.30
N LEU A 32 12.56 20.03 -2.09
CA LEU A 32 13.44 20.00 -3.27
C LEU A 32 14.87 19.64 -2.87
N THR A 33 15.41 20.31 -1.87
CA THR A 33 16.77 20.06 -1.37
C THR A 33 16.90 18.64 -0.81
N PHE A 34 15.90 18.16 -0.06
CA PHE A 34 15.87 16.82 0.49
C PHE A 34 15.83 15.74 -0.60
N THR A 35 14.99 15.93 -1.62
CA THR A 35 14.84 14.98 -2.74
C THR A 35 16.11 14.85 -3.57
N TYR A 36 16.78 15.95 -3.87
CA TYR A 36 18.07 15.94 -4.59
C TYR A 36 19.17 15.23 -3.79
N ASN A 37 19.17 15.35 -2.47
CA ASN A 37 20.17 14.73 -1.59
C ASN A 37 19.93 13.22 -1.37
N ILE A 38 18.71 12.71 -1.65
CA ILE A 38 18.38 11.29 -1.44
C ILE A 38 18.79 10.41 -2.63
N GLN A 39 18.86 10.95 -3.85
CA GLN A 39 19.12 10.17 -5.06
C GLN A 39 20.57 9.66 -5.15
N GLY A 40 20.98 8.74 -4.33
CA GLY A 40 22.22 7.99 -4.55
C GLY A 40 23.07 7.63 -3.34
N GLN A 41 22.96 8.32 -2.22
CA GLN A 41 23.78 8.04 -1.03
C GLN A 41 23.03 7.33 0.11
N LYS A 42 21.71 7.39 0.16
CA LYS A 42 20.94 6.91 1.32
C LYS A 42 20.54 5.45 1.31
N THR A 43 20.52 4.76 0.17
CA THR A 43 20.20 3.32 0.14
C THR A 43 21.20 2.53 0.98
N ASN A 44 22.49 2.85 0.92
CA ASN A 44 23.51 2.18 1.74
C ASN A 44 23.32 2.52 3.22
N ALA A 45 23.08 3.77 3.57
CA ALA A 45 22.87 4.18 4.96
C ALA A 45 21.63 3.50 5.59
N MET A 46 20.55 3.31 4.84
CA MET A 46 19.38 2.56 5.32
C MET A 46 19.68 1.07 5.50
N LEU A 47 20.47 0.48 4.61
CA LEU A 47 20.92 -0.90 4.76
C LEU A 47 21.83 -1.07 5.98
N GLU A 48 22.72 -0.11 6.24
CA GLU A 48 23.57 -0.12 7.44
C GLU A 48 22.73 -0.12 8.72
N VAL A 49 21.70 0.71 8.81
CA VAL A 49 20.76 0.71 9.95
C VAL A 49 20.10 -0.68 10.14
N ALA A 50 19.80 -1.39 9.06
CA ALA A 50 19.22 -2.72 9.16
C ALA A 50 20.13 -3.74 9.88
N THR A 51 21.46 -3.50 9.95
CA THR A 51 22.38 -4.37 10.70
C THR A 51 22.28 -4.19 12.22
N GLU A 52 21.77 -3.06 12.67
CA GLU A 52 21.58 -2.79 14.12
C GLU A 52 20.40 -3.57 14.69
N TYR A 53 19.58 -4.17 13.83
CA TYR A 53 18.38 -4.90 14.18
C TYR A 53 18.43 -6.32 13.62
N SER A 54 17.72 -7.26 14.25
CA SER A 54 17.60 -8.64 13.76
C SER A 54 16.60 -8.74 12.59
N VAL A 55 16.90 -8.07 11.47
CA VAL A 55 16.06 -8.06 10.27
C VAL A 55 16.18 -9.39 9.53
N ALA A 56 15.05 -10.07 9.31
CA ALA A 56 15.01 -11.35 8.59
C ALA A 56 14.71 -11.19 7.09
N LEU A 57 14.05 -10.10 6.69
CA LEU A 57 13.60 -9.87 5.32
C LEU A 57 13.71 -8.39 4.95
N LEU A 58 14.35 -8.08 3.83
CA LEU A 58 14.33 -6.78 3.18
C LEU A 58 13.42 -6.83 1.96
N VAL A 59 12.49 -5.91 1.83
CA VAL A 59 11.53 -5.89 0.72
C VAL A 59 11.72 -4.66 -0.16
N ASN A 60 11.88 -4.87 -1.46
CA ASN A 60 11.90 -3.79 -2.45
C ASN A 60 10.50 -3.60 -3.07
N ALA A 61 10.01 -2.36 -3.02
CA ALA A 61 8.68 -2.01 -3.54
C ALA A 61 8.70 -1.50 -4.99
N LEU A 62 9.86 -1.15 -5.55
CA LEU A 62 9.98 -0.46 -6.84
C LEU A 62 10.94 -1.18 -7.79
N GLY A 63 10.39 -2.07 -8.62
CA GLY A 63 11.16 -2.79 -9.64
C GLY A 63 12.05 -3.89 -9.06
N VAL A 64 13.09 -4.28 -9.81
CA VAL A 64 14.04 -5.30 -9.35
C VAL A 64 14.93 -4.72 -8.24
N PRO A 65 15.14 -5.44 -7.12
CA PRO A 65 16.07 -5.00 -6.08
C PRO A 65 17.45 -4.70 -6.67
N PRO A 66 18.11 -3.61 -6.27
CA PRO A 66 19.42 -3.27 -6.81
C PRO A 66 20.48 -4.26 -6.36
N PRO A 67 21.58 -4.47 -7.13
CA PRO A 67 22.62 -5.45 -6.83
C PRO A 67 23.19 -5.32 -5.41
N ASN A 68 23.46 -4.10 -4.95
CA ASN A 68 23.97 -3.84 -3.60
C ASN A 68 23.03 -4.32 -2.48
N MET A 69 21.70 -4.34 -2.70
CA MET A 69 20.75 -4.89 -1.75
C MET A 69 20.88 -6.42 -1.65
N PHE A 70 21.06 -7.12 -2.78
CA PHE A 70 21.31 -8.57 -2.78
C PHE A 70 22.66 -8.92 -2.13
N GLU A 71 23.72 -8.16 -2.44
CA GLU A 71 25.04 -8.35 -1.86
C GLU A 71 25.01 -8.16 -0.34
N PHE A 72 24.39 -7.07 0.12
CA PHE A 72 24.22 -6.77 1.52
C PHE A 72 23.40 -7.87 2.24
N ALA A 73 22.24 -8.23 1.70
CA ALA A 73 21.36 -9.25 2.29
C ALA A 73 22.08 -10.60 2.42
N ARG A 74 22.80 -11.02 1.37
CA ARG A 74 23.59 -12.26 1.36
C ARG A 74 24.70 -12.24 2.41
N ALA A 75 25.44 -11.12 2.54
CA ALA A 75 26.50 -10.96 3.52
C ALA A 75 26.02 -11.07 4.98
N HIS A 76 24.75 -10.71 5.24
CA HIS A 76 24.14 -10.70 6.58
C HIS A 76 23.13 -11.82 6.82
N GLY A 77 22.96 -12.76 5.88
CA GLY A 77 21.99 -13.85 6.01
C GLY A 77 20.52 -13.40 5.97
N ILE A 78 20.25 -12.23 5.39
CA ILE A 78 18.91 -11.63 5.30
C ILE A 78 18.26 -12.06 3.97
N LYS A 79 16.94 -12.31 3.97
CA LYS A 79 16.18 -12.63 2.77
C LYS A 79 15.79 -11.37 2.00
N VAL A 80 15.63 -11.48 0.68
CA VAL A 80 15.18 -10.38 -0.18
C VAL A 80 13.80 -10.70 -0.75
N GLY A 81 12.87 -9.78 -0.53
CA GLY A 81 11.53 -9.82 -1.12
C GLY A 81 11.31 -8.72 -2.14
N ALA A 82 10.32 -8.89 -3.00
CA ALA A 82 9.90 -7.86 -3.95
C ALA A 82 8.40 -7.82 -4.17
N LEU A 83 7.83 -6.60 -4.26
CA LEU A 83 6.44 -6.39 -4.63
C LEU A 83 6.28 -6.56 -6.14
N VAL A 84 5.22 -7.28 -6.53
CA VAL A 84 4.87 -7.53 -7.92
C VAL A 84 3.38 -7.25 -8.14
N GLY A 85 3.05 -6.59 -9.26
CA GLY A 85 1.66 -6.28 -9.64
C GLY A 85 1.25 -6.90 -10.97
N THR A 86 2.12 -7.73 -11.57
CA THR A 86 1.85 -8.47 -12.82
C THR A 86 2.67 -9.77 -12.84
N VAL A 87 2.23 -10.74 -13.65
CA VAL A 87 2.96 -12.00 -13.86
C VAL A 87 4.38 -11.76 -14.40
N ASN A 88 4.54 -10.83 -15.34
CA ASN A 88 5.87 -10.50 -15.87
C ASN A 88 6.80 -9.96 -14.78
N HIS A 89 6.28 -9.16 -13.85
CA HIS A 89 7.06 -8.72 -12.70
C HIS A 89 7.46 -9.91 -11.82
N ALA A 90 6.54 -10.84 -11.55
CA ALA A 90 6.81 -12.02 -10.74
C ALA A 90 7.92 -12.89 -11.35
N LEU A 91 7.85 -13.17 -12.65
CA LEU A 91 8.88 -13.94 -13.36
C LEU A 91 10.23 -13.24 -13.36
N ASN A 92 10.27 -11.94 -13.64
CA ASN A 92 11.50 -11.16 -13.65
C ASN A 92 12.17 -11.12 -12.26
N GLN A 93 11.38 -10.90 -11.20
CA GLN A 93 11.89 -10.87 -9.83
C GLN A 93 12.41 -12.24 -9.37
N ALA A 94 11.66 -13.30 -9.64
CA ALA A 94 12.07 -14.67 -9.32
C ALA A 94 13.35 -15.04 -10.05
N THR A 95 13.48 -14.69 -11.35
CA THR A 95 14.70 -14.90 -12.13
C THR A 95 15.88 -14.09 -11.61
N ALA A 96 15.65 -12.89 -11.09
CA ALA A 96 16.68 -12.06 -10.46
C ALA A 96 17.16 -12.61 -9.11
N GLY A 97 16.48 -13.60 -8.53
CA GLY A 97 16.91 -14.31 -7.33
C GLY A 97 16.34 -13.74 -6.03
N VAL A 98 15.13 -13.12 -6.05
CA VAL A 98 14.44 -12.79 -4.80
C VAL A 98 13.98 -14.07 -4.08
N ASP A 99 13.97 -14.02 -2.75
CA ASP A 99 13.58 -15.15 -1.90
C ASP A 99 12.06 -15.22 -1.68
N VAL A 100 11.34 -14.10 -1.80
CA VAL A 100 9.89 -14.00 -1.56
C VAL A 100 9.25 -12.99 -2.51
N LEU A 101 8.13 -13.34 -3.11
CA LEU A 101 7.32 -12.43 -3.90
C LEU A 101 6.09 -11.97 -3.12
N ILE A 102 5.77 -10.67 -3.19
CA ILE A 102 4.55 -10.10 -2.64
C ILE A 102 3.65 -9.68 -3.80
N ALA A 103 2.66 -10.50 -4.14
CA ALA A 103 1.72 -10.24 -5.22
C ALA A 103 0.65 -9.25 -4.77
N ALA A 104 0.84 -7.97 -5.14
CA ALA A 104 -0.01 -6.86 -4.74
C ALA A 104 -1.06 -6.55 -5.81
N GLY A 105 -2.30 -6.96 -5.57
CA GLY A 105 -3.43 -6.70 -6.47
C GLY A 105 -3.95 -5.26 -6.44
N GLY A 106 -4.88 -4.97 -7.33
CA GLY A 106 -5.46 -3.63 -7.52
C GLY A 106 -6.26 -3.10 -6.34
N GLU A 107 -6.61 -3.94 -5.39
CA GLU A 107 -7.28 -3.60 -4.15
C GLU A 107 -6.33 -3.03 -3.08
N ALA A 108 -5.01 -3.14 -3.29
CA ALA A 108 -4.01 -2.68 -2.34
C ALA A 108 -4.04 -1.16 -2.16
N GLY A 109 -3.74 -0.69 -0.95
CA GLY A 109 -3.43 0.72 -0.67
C GLY A 109 -2.05 1.10 -1.18
N GLY A 110 -1.85 2.37 -1.51
CA GLY A 110 -0.61 2.85 -2.10
C GLY A 110 -0.48 2.46 -3.57
N HIS A 111 0.74 2.41 -4.07
CA HIS A 111 1.00 2.06 -5.47
C HIS A 111 0.60 0.60 -5.74
N CYS A 112 -0.34 0.42 -6.63
CA CYS A 112 -0.87 -0.90 -6.97
C CYS A 112 -1.12 -1.05 -8.49
N GLY A 113 -1.14 -2.30 -8.94
CA GLY A 113 -1.50 -2.67 -10.30
C GLY A 113 -3.00 -2.48 -10.59
N ALA A 114 -3.44 -2.97 -11.75
CA ALA A 114 -4.85 -2.96 -12.14
C ALA A 114 -5.51 -4.34 -12.00
N VAL A 115 -4.71 -5.40 -11.93
CA VAL A 115 -5.19 -6.79 -11.80
C VAL A 115 -5.58 -7.04 -10.35
N SER A 116 -6.75 -7.63 -10.13
CA SER A 116 -7.22 -7.96 -8.79
C SER A 116 -6.36 -9.05 -8.14
N THR A 117 -6.31 -9.05 -6.80
CA THR A 117 -5.61 -10.08 -6.01
C THR A 117 -6.12 -11.48 -6.35
N MET A 118 -7.44 -11.62 -6.54
CA MET A 118 -8.11 -12.88 -6.89
C MET A 118 -7.63 -13.48 -8.23
N VAL A 119 -7.14 -12.65 -9.15
CA VAL A 119 -6.61 -13.07 -10.46
C VAL A 119 -5.09 -13.14 -10.44
N LEU A 120 -4.43 -12.12 -9.88
CA LEU A 120 -2.97 -11.99 -9.88
C LEU A 120 -2.27 -13.15 -9.16
N VAL A 121 -2.79 -13.55 -8.00
CA VAL A 121 -2.17 -14.60 -7.18
C VAL A 121 -2.15 -15.95 -7.90
N PRO A 122 -3.28 -16.53 -8.33
CA PRO A 122 -3.27 -17.83 -8.99
C PRO A 122 -2.57 -17.79 -10.37
N GLU A 123 -2.64 -16.68 -11.09
CA GLU A 123 -1.94 -16.50 -12.36
C GLU A 123 -0.41 -16.49 -12.14
N GLY A 124 0.06 -15.73 -11.15
CA GLY A 124 1.46 -15.65 -10.78
C GLY A 124 2.02 -16.99 -10.30
N CYS A 125 1.33 -17.68 -9.40
CA CYS A 125 1.74 -18.99 -8.89
C CYS A 125 1.83 -20.05 -10.01
N ARG A 126 0.87 -20.06 -10.95
CA ARG A 126 0.91 -20.96 -12.11
C ARG A 126 2.07 -20.66 -13.05
N ALA A 127 2.32 -19.38 -13.33
CA ALA A 127 3.42 -18.96 -14.18
C ALA A 127 4.78 -19.34 -13.59
N LEU A 128 5.00 -19.10 -12.31
CA LEU A 128 6.22 -19.54 -11.60
C LEU A 128 6.43 -21.04 -11.73
N LYS A 129 5.40 -21.84 -11.47
CA LYS A 129 5.45 -23.30 -11.61
C LYS A 129 5.79 -23.75 -13.05
N GLN A 130 5.19 -23.12 -14.07
CA GLN A 130 5.44 -23.42 -15.49
C GLN A 130 6.89 -23.12 -15.90
N HIS A 131 7.53 -22.14 -15.25
CA HIS A 131 8.93 -21.77 -15.49
C HIS A 131 9.93 -22.47 -14.54
N ASN A 132 9.48 -23.44 -13.73
CA ASN A 132 10.28 -24.15 -12.73
C ASN A 132 10.94 -23.20 -11.70
N LEU A 133 10.27 -22.10 -11.36
CA LEU A 133 10.69 -21.13 -10.35
C LEU A 133 9.98 -21.44 -9.03
N SER A 134 10.73 -21.84 -8.01
CA SER A 134 10.21 -22.18 -6.68
C SER A 134 10.46 -21.02 -5.71
N VAL A 135 9.64 -19.97 -5.82
CA VAL A 135 9.68 -18.79 -4.94
C VAL A 135 8.34 -18.65 -4.26
N PRO A 136 8.26 -18.60 -2.91
CA PRO A 136 7.00 -18.43 -2.19
C PRO A 136 6.35 -17.08 -2.53
N VAL A 137 5.03 -17.10 -2.64
CA VAL A 137 4.20 -15.92 -2.95
C VAL A 137 3.37 -15.56 -1.75
N LEU A 138 3.47 -14.33 -1.27
CA LEU A 138 2.53 -13.74 -0.31
C LEU A 138 1.49 -12.92 -1.08
N ALA A 139 0.22 -13.13 -0.77
CA ALA A 139 -0.87 -12.35 -1.34
C ALA A 139 -1.00 -11.01 -0.63
N ALA A 140 -1.11 -9.92 -1.40
CA ALA A 140 -1.30 -8.57 -0.88
C ALA A 140 -2.40 -7.84 -1.65
N GLY A 141 -3.08 -6.93 -0.96
CA GLY A 141 -4.16 -6.14 -1.53
C GLY A 141 -5.54 -6.68 -1.17
N GLY A 142 -6.31 -5.87 -0.47
CA GLY A 142 -7.66 -6.19 -0.06
C GLY A 142 -7.79 -7.21 1.08
N ILE A 143 -6.70 -7.65 1.70
CA ILE A 143 -6.72 -8.65 2.77
C ILE A 143 -6.68 -7.96 4.13
N ALA A 144 -7.75 -8.17 4.92
CA ALA A 144 -7.92 -7.65 6.27
C ALA A 144 -8.47 -8.70 7.26
N THR A 145 -8.79 -9.91 6.81
CA THR A 145 -9.35 -10.99 7.64
C THR A 145 -8.64 -12.32 7.39
N GLY A 146 -8.73 -13.23 8.35
CA GLY A 146 -8.20 -14.59 8.23
C GLY A 146 -8.90 -15.41 7.15
N GLU A 147 -10.17 -15.15 6.87
CA GLU A 147 -10.93 -15.78 5.78
C GLU A 147 -10.32 -15.45 4.43
N GLN A 148 -9.98 -14.15 4.22
CA GLN A 148 -9.33 -13.72 2.99
C GLN A 148 -7.92 -14.32 2.86
N MET A 149 -7.18 -14.45 3.95
CA MET A 149 -5.90 -15.14 3.98
C MET A 149 -6.05 -16.61 3.59
N ALA A 150 -7.03 -17.32 4.15
CA ALA A 150 -7.33 -18.73 3.81
C ALA A 150 -7.67 -18.87 2.32
N ALA A 151 -8.49 -17.96 1.78
CA ALA A 151 -8.81 -17.92 0.35
C ALA A 151 -7.56 -17.70 -0.51
N ALA A 152 -6.68 -16.77 -0.13
CA ALA A 152 -5.43 -16.52 -0.84
C ALA A 152 -4.51 -17.76 -0.85
N MET A 153 -4.43 -18.49 0.28
CA MET A 153 -3.65 -19.71 0.38
C MET A 153 -4.23 -20.83 -0.50
N THR A 154 -5.55 -20.96 -0.60
CA THR A 154 -6.18 -21.91 -1.55
C THR A 154 -5.89 -21.55 -3.02
N MET A 155 -5.61 -20.30 -3.33
CA MET A 155 -5.18 -19.85 -4.68
C MET A 155 -3.70 -20.10 -4.96
N GLY A 156 -2.93 -20.58 -3.99
CA GLY A 156 -1.51 -20.93 -4.13
C GLY A 156 -0.53 -19.97 -3.46
N ALA A 157 -1.00 -18.99 -2.69
CA ALA A 157 -0.12 -18.18 -1.85
C ALA A 157 0.32 -18.98 -0.60
N GLU A 158 1.50 -18.64 -0.06
CA GLU A 158 2.01 -19.20 1.19
C GLU A 158 1.54 -18.41 2.44
N GLY A 159 0.85 -17.29 2.23
CA GLY A 159 0.30 -16.44 3.27
C GLY A 159 -0.13 -15.10 2.74
N ALA A 160 -0.32 -14.13 3.64
CA ALA A 160 -0.75 -12.78 3.31
C ALA A 160 0.26 -11.70 3.75
N TRP A 161 0.32 -10.62 2.97
CA TRP A 161 1.03 -9.40 3.30
C TRP A 161 0.01 -8.27 3.46
N CYS A 162 -0.28 -7.89 4.70
CA CYS A 162 -1.34 -6.95 5.04
C CYS A 162 -0.77 -5.57 5.39
N GLY A 163 -1.38 -4.51 4.86
CA GLY A 163 -1.00 -3.12 5.13
C GLY A 163 -2.14 -2.34 5.79
N SER A 164 -3.25 -2.17 5.07
CA SER A 164 -4.33 -1.27 5.47
C SER A 164 -4.93 -1.59 6.84
N VAL A 165 -5.10 -2.87 7.18
CA VAL A 165 -5.71 -3.30 8.43
C VAL A 165 -4.99 -2.78 9.69
N TRP A 166 -3.71 -2.47 9.57
CA TRP A 166 -2.92 -1.92 10.70
C TRP A 166 -3.16 -0.43 10.92
N LEU A 167 -3.63 0.31 9.90
CA LEU A 167 -3.75 1.78 9.95
C LEU A 167 -4.78 2.27 10.96
N THR A 168 -5.76 1.45 11.32
CA THR A 168 -6.79 1.79 12.31
C THR A 168 -6.54 1.16 13.69
N THR A 169 -5.36 0.56 13.91
CA THR A 169 -5.02 0.02 15.23
C THR A 169 -4.63 1.14 16.22
N PHE A 170 -4.77 0.87 17.52
CA PHE A 170 -4.37 1.81 18.57
C PHE A 170 -2.88 2.16 18.47
N GLU A 171 -2.05 1.20 18.05
CA GLU A 171 -0.60 1.33 17.96
C GLU A 171 -0.12 2.07 16.71
N ALA A 172 -1.00 2.27 15.70
CA ALA A 172 -0.62 2.97 14.48
C ALA A 172 -0.51 4.48 14.68
N GLU A 173 0.53 5.08 14.11
CA GLU A 173 0.74 6.54 14.08
C GLU A 173 -0.18 7.28 13.09
N THR A 174 -1.16 6.59 12.50
CA THR A 174 -2.17 7.22 11.64
C THR A 174 -2.91 8.29 12.42
N THR A 175 -3.03 9.48 11.84
CA THR A 175 -3.67 10.61 12.51
C THR A 175 -5.13 10.30 12.88
N PRO A 176 -5.63 10.77 14.04
CA PRO A 176 -6.99 10.49 14.50
C PRO A 176 -8.08 10.84 13.47
N THR A 177 -7.93 11.94 12.74
CA THR A 177 -8.86 12.33 11.69
C THR A 177 -8.90 11.31 10.56
N VAL A 178 -7.75 10.84 10.09
CA VAL A 178 -7.67 9.82 9.03
C VAL A 178 -8.20 8.47 9.54
N LYS A 179 -7.90 8.06 10.78
CA LYS A 179 -8.48 6.85 11.38
C LYS A 179 -10.01 6.89 11.39
N ARG A 180 -10.61 7.99 11.88
CA ARG A 180 -12.07 8.15 11.88
C ARG A 180 -12.66 8.03 10.47
N LYS A 181 -12.04 8.68 9.49
CA LYS A 181 -12.47 8.59 8.08
C LYS A 181 -12.38 7.16 7.55
N MET A 182 -11.31 6.42 7.86
CA MET A 182 -11.16 5.01 7.46
C MET A 182 -12.21 4.10 8.10
N ILE A 183 -12.46 4.27 9.40
CA ILE A 183 -13.47 3.47 10.14
C ILE A 183 -14.88 3.68 9.58
N ALA A 184 -15.17 4.90 9.10
CA ALA A 184 -16.46 5.23 8.49
C ALA A 184 -16.57 4.87 7.01
N ALA A 185 -15.46 4.52 6.35
CA ALA A 185 -15.41 4.30 4.91
C ALA A 185 -15.84 2.89 4.51
N THR A 186 -16.34 2.79 3.29
CA THR A 186 -16.58 1.54 2.57
C THR A 186 -15.49 1.31 1.51
N ALA A 187 -15.46 0.13 0.90
CA ALA A 187 -14.55 -0.17 -0.22
C ALA A 187 -14.71 0.83 -1.39
N GLY A 188 -15.94 1.34 -1.60
CA GLY A 188 -16.26 2.33 -2.63
C GLY A 188 -15.70 3.74 -2.37
N ASP A 189 -15.31 4.03 -1.12
CA ASP A 189 -14.73 5.31 -0.72
C ASP A 189 -13.21 5.37 -0.94
N THR A 190 -12.67 4.45 -1.71
CA THR A 190 -11.26 4.49 -2.16
C THR A 190 -11.17 4.84 -3.63
N VAL A 191 -10.15 5.60 -3.99
CA VAL A 191 -9.85 5.98 -5.38
C VAL A 191 -8.41 5.60 -5.74
N ARG A 192 -8.20 5.14 -6.98
CA ARG A 192 -6.87 4.89 -7.53
C ARG A 192 -6.48 6.07 -8.42
N ALA A 193 -5.81 7.05 -7.84
CA ALA A 193 -5.48 8.33 -8.46
C ALA A 193 -3.98 8.56 -8.57
N LYS A 194 -3.58 9.52 -9.41
CA LYS A 194 -2.21 9.97 -9.55
C LYS A 194 -1.91 11.24 -8.74
N SER A 195 -2.91 11.81 -8.10
CA SER A 195 -2.89 13.12 -7.43
C SER A 195 -1.77 13.31 -6.41
N ARG A 196 -1.27 12.24 -5.80
CA ARG A 196 -0.27 12.32 -4.74
C ARG A 196 1.16 12.11 -5.24
N THR A 197 1.41 11.15 -6.13
CA THR A 197 2.77 10.77 -6.52
C THR A 197 3.04 10.82 -8.02
N GLY A 198 2.00 11.03 -8.84
CA GLY A 198 2.10 10.94 -10.29
C GLY A 198 2.03 9.52 -10.85
N LYS A 199 2.07 8.51 -9.98
CA LYS A 199 1.76 7.11 -10.32
C LYS A 199 0.43 6.70 -9.72
N PRO A 200 -0.35 5.81 -10.38
CA PRO A 200 -1.59 5.32 -9.82
C PRO A 200 -1.37 4.70 -8.44
N SER A 201 -2.01 5.26 -7.43
CA SER A 201 -1.97 4.77 -6.06
C SER A 201 -3.37 4.84 -5.45
N ARG A 202 -3.74 3.80 -4.68
CA ARG A 202 -5.04 3.76 -4.02
C ARG A 202 -4.98 4.45 -2.67
N GLN A 203 -5.93 5.34 -2.46
CA GLN A 203 -6.07 6.14 -1.26
C GLN A 203 -7.53 6.39 -0.93
N LEU A 204 -7.80 6.86 0.27
CA LEU A 204 -9.13 7.30 0.67
C LEU A 204 -9.56 8.49 -0.20
N ARG A 205 -10.79 8.44 -0.74
CA ARG A 205 -11.37 9.55 -1.50
C ARG A 205 -11.52 10.78 -0.61
N SER A 206 -11.22 11.94 -1.14
CA SER A 206 -11.33 13.22 -0.43
C SER A 206 -11.51 14.37 -1.42
N ALA A 207 -11.81 15.57 -0.94
CA ALA A 207 -11.88 16.74 -1.79
C ALA A 207 -10.55 17.01 -2.55
N TRP A 208 -9.41 16.60 -1.99
CA TRP A 208 -8.11 16.65 -2.69
C TRP A 208 -8.10 15.75 -3.93
N THR A 209 -8.49 14.48 -3.78
CA THR A 209 -8.50 13.54 -4.91
C THR A 209 -9.51 13.94 -5.98
N ASP A 210 -10.69 14.42 -5.56
CA ASP A 210 -11.76 14.83 -6.47
C ASP A 210 -11.37 16.09 -7.27
N ALA A 211 -10.65 17.03 -6.64
CA ALA A 211 -10.13 18.21 -7.32
C ALA A 211 -9.15 17.84 -8.45
N TRP A 212 -8.21 16.92 -8.19
CA TRP A 212 -7.24 16.47 -9.20
C TRP A 212 -7.87 15.62 -10.33
N GLU A 213 -9.04 15.06 -10.13
CA GLU A 213 -9.80 14.32 -11.14
C GLU A 213 -10.87 15.17 -11.84
N SER A 214 -11.02 16.45 -11.45
CA SER A 214 -12.00 17.35 -12.02
C SER A 214 -11.63 17.81 -13.44
N THR A 215 -12.66 18.18 -14.21
CA THR A 215 -12.47 18.77 -15.54
C THR A 215 -11.69 20.08 -15.41
N GLY A 216 -10.59 20.19 -16.15
CA GLY A 216 -9.72 21.38 -16.12
C GLY A 216 -8.55 21.30 -15.13
N ALA A 217 -8.46 20.27 -14.30
CA ALA A 217 -7.28 20.00 -13.50
C ALA A 217 -6.06 19.69 -14.42
N PRO A 218 -4.86 20.14 -14.06
CA PRO A 218 -3.66 19.74 -14.79
C PRO A 218 -3.40 18.25 -14.64
N GLU A 219 -2.89 17.60 -15.71
CA GLU A 219 -2.48 16.19 -15.60
C GLU A 219 -1.38 16.05 -14.54
N PRO A 220 -1.52 15.17 -13.55
CA PRO A 220 -0.50 15.00 -12.52
C PRO A 220 0.88 14.71 -13.10
N LEU A 221 1.91 15.37 -12.57
CA LEU A 221 3.29 15.23 -12.99
C LEU A 221 3.81 13.80 -12.77
N PRO A 222 4.76 13.33 -13.60
CA PRO A 222 5.38 12.03 -13.35
C PRO A 222 6.15 12.03 -12.02
N MET A 223 6.18 10.89 -11.35
CA MET A 223 6.97 10.67 -10.12
C MET A 223 8.46 10.93 -10.40
N PRO A 224 9.20 11.66 -9.54
CA PRO A 224 8.79 12.12 -8.20
C PRO A 224 8.21 13.54 -8.17
N LEU A 225 8.04 14.22 -9.33
CA LEU A 225 7.70 15.64 -9.38
C LEU A 225 6.34 15.95 -8.75
N GLN A 226 5.35 15.09 -8.93
CA GLN A 226 4.04 15.29 -8.33
C GLN A 226 4.10 15.32 -6.78
N SER A 227 4.96 14.52 -6.18
CA SER A 227 5.13 14.53 -4.72
C SER A 227 5.68 15.85 -4.20
N LEU A 228 6.47 16.59 -5.00
CA LEU A 228 6.95 17.91 -4.61
C LEU A 228 5.82 18.99 -4.59
N VAL A 229 4.74 18.72 -5.31
CA VAL A 229 3.53 19.57 -5.29
C VAL A 229 2.60 19.16 -4.14
N SER A 230 2.35 17.86 -4.00
CA SER A 230 1.31 17.32 -3.13
C SER A 230 1.72 17.18 -1.67
N GLU A 231 2.95 16.72 -1.37
CA GLU A 231 3.32 16.38 0.01
C GLU A 231 3.40 17.60 0.95
N PRO A 232 3.93 18.78 0.54
CA PRO A 232 3.86 19.97 1.39
C PRO A 232 2.41 20.37 1.72
N ALA A 233 1.53 20.35 0.71
CA ALA A 233 0.11 20.67 0.88
C ALA A 233 -0.58 19.69 1.81
N LEU A 234 -0.40 18.38 1.61
CA LEU A 234 -1.05 17.34 2.42
C LEU A 234 -0.52 17.28 3.85
N ARG A 235 0.77 17.53 4.10
CA ARG A 235 1.29 17.67 5.48
C ARG A 235 0.62 18.83 6.23
N LYS A 236 0.42 19.97 5.55
CA LYS A 236 -0.32 21.09 6.14
C LYS A 236 -1.78 20.74 6.42
N VAL A 237 -2.43 20.07 5.46
CA VAL A 237 -3.79 19.55 5.61
C VAL A 237 -3.89 18.64 6.84
N ASP A 238 -2.99 17.65 6.97
CA ASP A 238 -3.00 16.72 8.08
C ASP A 238 -2.88 17.45 9.43
N LYS A 239 -1.93 18.39 9.55
CA LYS A 239 -1.73 19.18 10.75
C LYS A 239 -2.95 20.02 11.14
N LEU A 240 -3.61 20.66 10.16
CA LEU A 240 -4.80 21.47 10.41
C LEU A 240 -6.04 20.64 10.71
N ALA A 241 -6.18 19.47 10.06
CA ALA A 241 -7.24 18.51 10.32
C ALA A 241 -7.19 17.99 11.76
N GLU A 242 -5.98 17.71 12.29
CA GLU A 242 -5.79 17.38 13.70
C GLU A 242 -6.20 18.52 14.65
N GLY A 243 -6.07 19.77 14.20
CA GLY A 243 -6.55 20.96 14.91
C GLY A 243 -8.05 21.20 14.79
N GLY A 244 -8.81 20.35 14.08
CA GLY A 244 -10.26 20.46 13.89
C GLY A 244 -10.69 21.44 12.81
N HIS A 245 -9.82 21.78 11.85
CA HIS A 245 -10.18 22.63 10.72
C HIS A 245 -11.01 21.84 9.71
N GLY A 246 -12.31 22.13 9.58
CA GLY A 246 -13.24 21.35 8.77
C GLY A 246 -12.87 21.25 7.29
N GLY A 247 -12.37 22.31 6.66
CA GLY A 247 -11.87 22.27 5.27
C GLY A 247 -10.65 21.35 5.11
N ALA A 248 -9.76 21.32 6.10
CA ALA A 248 -8.62 20.40 6.10
C ALA A 248 -9.07 18.95 6.31
N GLU A 249 -10.06 18.70 7.17
CA GLU A 249 -10.67 17.36 7.31
C GLU A 249 -11.25 16.85 5.98
N ALA A 250 -11.90 17.72 5.20
CA ALA A 250 -12.44 17.36 3.89
C ALA A 250 -11.35 16.95 2.90
N LEU A 251 -10.19 17.62 2.92
CA LEU A 251 -9.03 17.34 2.06
C LEU A 251 -8.21 16.13 2.52
N ALA A 252 -8.21 15.81 3.82
CA ALA A 252 -7.36 14.77 4.40
C ALA A 252 -7.61 13.41 3.76
N THR A 253 -6.51 12.79 3.30
CA THR A 253 -6.48 11.49 2.63
C THR A 253 -5.21 10.73 3.00
N TYR A 254 -5.27 9.40 2.96
CA TYR A 254 -4.11 8.55 3.17
C TYR A 254 -4.22 7.27 2.33
N TRP A 255 -3.10 6.61 2.09
CA TRP A 255 -3.09 5.35 1.37
C TRP A 255 -3.82 4.28 2.16
N VAL A 256 -4.84 3.71 1.55
CA VAL A 256 -5.61 2.60 2.10
C VAL A 256 -6.20 1.77 0.97
N GLY A 257 -6.24 0.45 1.14
CA GLY A 257 -6.84 -0.48 0.18
C GLY A 257 -8.35 -0.61 0.34
N GLN A 258 -8.98 -1.31 -0.59
CA GLN A 258 -10.44 -1.55 -0.57
C GLN A 258 -10.91 -2.35 0.64
N ALA A 259 -10.00 -3.05 1.34
CA ALA A 259 -10.30 -3.69 2.63
C ALA A 259 -10.74 -2.70 3.73
N VAL A 260 -10.64 -1.39 3.51
CA VAL A 260 -11.13 -0.37 4.44
C VAL A 260 -12.58 -0.62 4.86
N GLY A 261 -13.43 -1.15 3.98
CA GLY A 261 -14.81 -1.51 4.32
C GLY A 261 -14.96 -2.66 5.34
N LEU A 262 -13.86 -3.33 5.70
CA LEU A 262 -13.80 -4.37 6.74
C LEU A 262 -13.15 -3.86 8.04
N MET A 263 -12.71 -2.60 8.09
CA MET A 263 -11.98 -1.97 9.18
C MET A 263 -12.91 -1.03 9.97
N ASN A 264 -13.96 -1.55 10.58
CA ASN A 264 -15.08 -0.78 11.11
C ASN A 264 -14.91 -0.33 12.57
N ALA A 265 -13.77 -0.63 13.19
CA ALA A 265 -13.49 -0.26 14.58
C ALA A 265 -11.97 -0.04 14.77
N GLU A 266 -11.63 0.77 15.77
CA GLU A 266 -10.26 0.84 16.27
C GLU A 266 -10.03 -0.35 17.21
N GLN A 267 -8.95 -1.11 16.99
CA GLN A 267 -8.61 -2.33 17.72
C GLN A 267 -7.12 -2.35 18.05
N SER A 268 -6.70 -3.20 18.98
CA SER A 268 -5.27 -3.45 19.16
C SER A 268 -4.72 -4.35 18.05
N VAL A 269 -3.42 -4.27 17.77
CA VAL A 269 -2.74 -5.22 16.88
C VAL A 269 -2.97 -6.67 17.35
N ALA A 270 -3.00 -6.89 18.67
CA ALA A 270 -3.24 -8.21 19.25
C ALA A 270 -4.64 -8.75 18.88
N ASP A 271 -5.68 -7.90 18.96
CA ASP A 271 -7.05 -8.30 18.60
C ASP A 271 -7.18 -8.60 17.11
N VAL A 272 -6.58 -7.77 16.26
CA VAL A 272 -6.51 -8.01 14.80
C VAL A 272 -5.84 -9.35 14.52
N MET A 273 -4.70 -9.65 15.15
CA MET A 273 -3.99 -10.92 14.98
C MET A 273 -4.80 -12.12 15.50
N LEU A 274 -5.54 -11.95 16.60
CA LEU A 274 -6.45 -12.99 17.10
C LEU A 274 -7.59 -13.24 16.10
N GLY A 275 -8.19 -12.16 15.56
CA GLY A 275 -9.19 -12.23 14.50
C GLY A 275 -8.71 -13.02 13.30
N PHE A 276 -7.51 -12.69 12.78
CA PHE A 276 -6.92 -13.44 11.66
C PHE A 276 -6.82 -14.95 11.92
N LYS A 277 -6.40 -15.34 13.14
CA LYS A 277 -6.29 -16.76 13.50
C LYS A 277 -7.66 -17.44 13.59
N THR A 278 -8.62 -16.78 14.23
CA THR A 278 -9.98 -17.32 14.42
C THR A 278 -10.68 -17.47 13.07
N ASP A 279 -10.71 -16.42 12.26
CA ASP A 279 -11.34 -16.42 10.94
C ASP A 279 -10.73 -17.47 10.00
N PHE A 280 -9.39 -17.66 10.07
CA PHE A 280 -8.70 -18.66 9.28
C PHE A 280 -9.16 -20.08 9.65
N ILE A 281 -9.24 -20.39 10.95
CA ILE A 281 -9.70 -21.69 11.45
C ILE A 281 -11.16 -21.93 11.05
N GLU A 282 -12.02 -20.93 11.19
CA GLU A 282 -13.41 -21.01 10.80
C GLU A 282 -13.60 -21.23 9.30
N ALA A 283 -12.81 -20.51 8.47
CA ALA A 283 -12.83 -20.68 7.02
C ALA A 283 -12.41 -22.11 6.61
N HIS A 284 -11.38 -22.65 7.25
CA HIS A 284 -10.97 -24.03 7.04
C HIS A 284 -12.09 -25.01 7.42
N GLY A 285 -12.73 -24.82 8.58
CA GLY A 285 -13.84 -25.67 9.04
C GLY A 285 -15.03 -25.65 8.04
N ARG A 286 -15.39 -24.49 7.50
CA ARG A 286 -16.46 -24.39 6.48
C ARG A 286 -16.14 -25.18 5.21
N ILE A 287 -14.89 -25.11 4.73
CA ILE A 287 -14.48 -25.83 3.51
C ILE A 287 -14.47 -27.34 3.78
N SER A 288 -13.94 -27.79 4.92
CA SER A 288 -13.88 -29.18 5.31
C SER A 288 -15.29 -29.80 5.42
N ALA A 289 -16.21 -29.12 6.11
CA ALA A 289 -17.60 -29.58 6.24
C ALA A 289 -18.32 -29.70 4.88
N PHE A 290 -18.03 -28.79 3.94
CA PHE A 290 -18.57 -28.88 2.58
C PHE A 290 -18.05 -30.10 1.83
N ILE A 291 -16.77 -30.46 1.96
CA ILE A 291 -16.17 -31.63 1.31
C ILE A 291 -16.75 -32.95 1.93
N GLU A 292 -16.82 -33.05 3.25
CA GLU A 292 -17.36 -34.19 3.96
C GLU A 292 -18.83 -34.44 3.57
N GLY A 293 -19.65 -33.39 3.48
CA GLY A 293 -21.05 -33.53 3.07
C GLY A 293 -21.25 -33.98 1.59
N VAL A 294 -20.25 -33.75 0.75
CA VAL A 294 -20.26 -34.24 -0.67
C VAL A 294 -19.94 -35.75 -0.71
N ASP A 295 -19.00 -36.18 0.11
CA ASP A 295 -18.63 -37.62 0.18
C ASP A 295 -19.80 -38.49 0.72
N ASP A 296 -20.55 -38.01 1.71
CA ASP A 296 -21.75 -38.69 2.24
C ASP A 296 -22.86 -38.78 1.18
N ALA A 297 -23.10 -37.70 0.42
CA ALA A 297 -24.12 -37.71 -0.65
C ALA A 297 -23.74 -38.56 -1.87
N ALA A 298 -22.45 -38.83 -2.09
CA ALA A 298 -21.98 -39.72 -3.17
C ALA A 298 -22.00 -41.21 -2.78
N SER A 299 -22.23 -41.51 -1.53
CA SER A 299 -22.29 -42.88 -0.97
C SER A 299 -23.72 -43.42 -0.82
N GLU A 300 -24.74 -42.58 -1.03
CA GLU A 300 -26.15 -42.95 -1.16
C GLU A 300 -26.57 -43.17 -2.64
#